data_70761016f041ca2e3347055f576fcb8d
#
_entry.id   70761016f041ca2e3347055f576fcb8d
#
_cell.length_a   1.000
_cell.length_b   1.000
_cell.length_c   1.000
_cell.angle_alpha   90.00
_cell.angle_beta   90.00
_cell.angle_gamma   90.00
#
_symmetry.space_group_name_H-M   'P 1'
#
loop_
_entity.id
_entity.type
_entity.pdbx_description
1 polymer ?
#
loop_
_entity_poly.entity_id
_entity_poly.type
_entity_poly.pdbx_seq_one_letter_code
_entity_poly.pdbx_strand_id
1 'polypeptide(L)' 'NSKRVKRAEELLYNKEMSITDVAMNSGFSSLSAFNRTFKALRHCSPSDFRKKRLTGRMGGTGSD' A
#
# COMPACT_ATOMS: atom_id res chain seq x y z
N ASN A 1 8.91 9.05 -7.29
CA ASN A 1 8.39 7.80 -6.72
C ASN A 1 7.64 8.00 -5.44
N SER A 2 8.04 8.98 -4.63
CA SER A 2 7.28 9.24 -3.42
C SER A 2 5.86 9.72 -3.75
N LYS A 3 5.71 10.44 -4.84
CA LYS A 3 4.38 10.86 -5.29
C LYS A 3 3.52 9.66 -5.66
N ARG A 4 4.11 8.69 -6.32
CA ARG A 4 3.38 7.48 -6.70
C ARG A 4 2.99 6.67 -5.48
N VAL A 5 3.89 6.57 -4.52
CA VAL A 5 3.59 5.86 -3.28
C VAL A 5 2.49 6.58 -2.51
N LYS A 6 2.56 7.89 -2.47
CA LYS A 6 1.54 8.67 -1.78
C LYS A 6 0.17 8.47 -2.43
N ARG A 7 0.13 8.47 -3.75
CA ARG A 7 -1.11 8.19 -4.48
C ARG A 7 -1.62 6.80 -4.15
N ALA A 8 -0.71 5.83 -4.11
CA ALA A 8 -1.08 4.47 -3.80
C ALA A 8 -1.66 4.35 -2.40
N GLU A 9 -1.10 5.08 -1.44
CA GLU A 9 -1.64 5.08 -0.09
C GLU A 9 -3.10 5.50 -0.08
N GLU A 10 -3.41 6.54 -0.84
CA GLU A 10 -4.79 7.00 -0.94
C GLU A 10 -5.70 5.94 -1.52
N LEU A 11 -5.23 5.29 -2.57
CA LEU A 11 -6.03 4.27 -3.23
C LEU A 11 -6.19 3.02 -2.39
N LEU A 12 -5.23 2.74 -1.52
CA LEU A 12 -5.29 1.57 -0.66
C LEU A 12 -6.42 1.64 0.35
N TYR A 13 -6.94 2.84 0.62
CA TYR A 13 -8.09 2.97 1.50
C TYR A 13 -9.35 2.40 0.86
N ASN A 14 -9.37 2.29 -0.45
CA ASN A 14 -10.51 1.69 -1.15
C ASN A 14 -10.32 0.18 -1.20
N LYS A 15 -10.95 -0.52 -0.28
CA LYS A 15 -10.75 -1.96 -0.18
C LYS A 15 -11.33 -2.75 -1.33
N GLU A 16 -12.09 -2.11 -2.20
CA GLU A 16 -12.60 -2.77 -3.39
C GLU A 16 -11.59 -2.79 -4.52
N MET A 17 -10.54 -2.00 -4.41
CA MET A 17 -9.46 -2.03 -5.38
C MET A 17 -8.45 -3.09 -4.97
N SER A 18 -8.06 -3.94 -5.92
CA SER A 18 -7.00 -4.91 -5.64
C SER A 18 -5.66 -4.19 -5.55
N ILE A 19 -4.68 -4.85 -4.96
CA ILE A 19 -3.34 -4.29 -4.87
C ILE A 19 -2.79 -4.02 -6.27
N THR A 20 -3.08 -4.91 -7.22
CA THR A 20 -2.66 -4.71 -8.59
C THR A 20 -3.27 -3.44 -9.18
N ASP A 21 -4.57 -3.24 -8.94
CA ASP A 21 -5.24 -2.04 -9.43
C ASP A 21 -4.62 -0.78 -8.84
N VAL A 22 -4.32 -0.82 -7.55
CA VAL A 22 -3.67 0.31 -6.90
C VAL A 22 -2.33 0.61 -7.57
N ALA A 23 -1.55 -0.43 -7.84
CA ALA A 23 -0.24 -0.24 -8.48
C ALA A 23 -0.38 0.42 -9.84
N MET A 24 -1.29 -0.08 -10.65
CA MET A 24 -1.45 0.45 -12.01
C MET A 24 -1.99 1.87 -12.00
N ASN A 25 -2.92 2.15 -11.12
CA ASN A 25 -3.51 3.48 -11.04
C ASN A 25 -2.58 4.50 -10.38
N SER A 26 -1.53 4.03 -9.74
CA SER A 26 -0.55 4.92 -9.14
C SER A 26 0.63 5.20 -10.05
N GLY A 27 0.62 4.63 -11.25
CA GLY A 27 1.67 4.91 -12.22
C GLY A 27 2.84 3.97 -12.20
N PHE A 28 2.72 2.83 -11.53
CA PHE A 28 3.78 1.84 -11.55
C PHE A 28 3.64 0.94 -12.78
N SER A 29 4.78 0.50 -13.30
CA SER A 29 4.79 -0.31 -14.51
C SER A 29 4.45 -1.77 -14.23
N SER A 30 4.64 -2.22 -13.00
CA SER A 30 4.34 -3.59 -12.63
C SER A 30 4.06 -3.68 -11.14
N LEU A 31 3.41 -4.78 -10.76
CA LEU A 31 3.14 -5.01 -9.35
C LEU A 31 4.44 -5.19 -8.57
N SER A 32 5.42 -5.85 -9.18
CA SER A 32 6.71 -6.06 -8.52
C SER A 32 7.39 -4.73 -8.22
N ALA A 33 7.37 -3.81 -9.19
CA ALA A 33 7.97 -2.49 -8.99
C ALA A 33 7.25 -1.75 -7.86
N PHE A 34 5.93 -1.85 -7.84
CA PHE A 34 5.13 -1.22 -6.81
C PHE A 34 5.50 -1.76 -5.43
N ASN A 35 5.52 -3.08 -5.29
CA ASN A 35 5.83 -3.70 -4.01
C ASN A 35 7.21 -3.29 -3.50
N ARG A 36 8.18 -3.30 -4.40
CA ARG A 36 9.56 -2.96 -4.03
C ARG A 36 9.66 -1.51 -3.58
N THR A 37 9.11 -0.61 -4.36
CA THR A 37 9.19 0.81 -4.06
C THR A 37 8.43 1.14 -2.79
N PHE A 38 7.24 0.59 -2.65
CA PHE A 38 6.42 0.86 -1.48
C PHE A 38 7.12 0.38 -0.21
N LYS A 39 7.66 -0.84 -0.25
CA LYS A 39 8.34 -1.37 0.91
C LYS A 39 9.57 -0.55 1.27
N ALA A 40 10.29 -0.07 0.26
CA ALA A 40 11.47 0.74 0.50
C ALA A 40 11.13 2.04 1.21
N LEU A 41 10.00 2.65 0.86
CA LEU A 41 9.62 3.94 1.42
C LEU A 41 8.78 3.84 2.69
N ARG A 42 7.99 2.79 2.83
CA ARG A 42 7.08 2.66 3.97
C ARG A 42 7.45 1.53 4.92
N HIS A 43 8.45 0.73 4.58
CA HIS A 43 8.96 -0.35 5.42
C HIS A 43 7.95 -1.47 5.65
N CYS A 44 6.94 -1.55 4.79
CA CYS A 44 5.97 -2.65 4.83
C CYS A 44 5.38 -2.80 3.44
N SER A 45 4.79 -3.96 3.19
CA SER A 45 4.17 -4.21 1.90
C SER A 45 2.87 -3.42 1.77
N PRO A 46 2.40 -3.18 0.54
CA PRO A 46 1.12 -2.51 0.36
C PRO A 46 -0.04 -3.24 1.03
N SER A 47 -0.02 -4.57 1.01
CA SER A 47 -1.06 -5.36 1.67
C SER A 47 -1.06 -5.13 3.17
N ASP A 48 0.11 -5.14 3.76
CA ASP A 48 0.23 -4.90 5.20
C ASP A 48 -0.21 -3.49 5.55
N PHE A 49 0.18 -2.53 4.72
CA PHE A 49 -0.22 -1.15 4.93
C PHE A 49 -1.75 -1.03 4.93
N ARG A 50 -2.39 -1.68 3.96
CA ARG A 50 -3.85 -1.65 3.86
C ARG A 50 -4.49 -2.24 5.11
N LYS A 51 -4.00 -3.38 5.56
CA LYS A 51 -4.54 -4.01 6.76
C LYS A 51 -4.48 -3.07 7.96
N LYS A 52 -3.32 -2.47 8.16
CA LYS A 52 -3.14 -1.58 9.30
C LYS A 52 -4.07 -0.40 9.25
N ARG A 53 -4.25 0.18 8.06
CA ARG A 53 -5.07 1.36 7.91
C ARG A 53 -6.55 1.06 8.01
N LEU A 54 -6.98 -0.04 7.44
CA LEU A 54 -8.40 -0.38 7.42
C LEU A 54 -8.89 -0.98 8.72
N THR A 55 -8.03 -1.70 9.44
CA THR A 55 -8.45 -2.25 10.71
C THR A 55 -8.43 -1.20 11.81
N GLY A 56 -7.83 -0.10 11.56
CA GLY A 56 -7.88 0.98 12.50
C GLY A 56 -6.87 0.86 13.54
N ARG A 57 -6.70 0.33 14.31
CA ARG A 57 -5.90 0.47 15.24
C ARG A 57 -5.34 -0.48 15.91
N MET A 58 -5.19 -0.64 16.14
CA MET A 58 -4.69 -1.29 16.80
C MET A 58 -3.96 -2.04 16.69
N GLY A 59 -3.63 -1.90 16.55
CA GLY A 59 -3.18 -2.50 16.58
C GLY A 59 -2.42 -3.08 16.92
N GLY A 60 -2.37 -2.92 16.97
CA GLY A 60 -1.72 -3.35 17.30
C GLY A 60 -1.32 -4.13 17.55
N THR A 61 -1.60 -4.24 17.72
CA THR A 61 -1.26 -4.97 18.04
C THR A 61 -0.63 -5.68 17.78
N GLY A 62 -0.38 -5.68 17.48
CA GLY A 62 0.19 -6.26 17.29
C GLY A 62 0.90 -6.61 16.90
N SER A 63 1.02 -6.45 16.74
CA SER A 63 1.61 -6.76 16.46
C SER A 63 2.13 -7.09 16.23
N ASP A 64 2.17 -6.87 16.20
CA ASP A 64 2.54 -7.06 15.94
C ASP A 64 2.82 -7.30 15.79
#